data_73c73cbf57aa48636bc30ce5f3bf4ad4
#
_entry.id   73c73cbf57aa48636bc30ce5f3bf4ad4
#
_cell.length_a   1.000
_cell.length_b   1.000
_cell.length_c   1.000
_cell.angle_alpha   90.00
_cell.angle_beta   90.00
_cell.angle_gamma   90.00
#
_symmetry.space_group_name_H-M   'P 1'
#
loop_
_entity.id
_entity.type
_entity.pdbx_description
1 polymer ?
#
loop_
_entity_poly.entity_id
_entity_poly.type
_entity_poly.pdbx_seq_one_letter_code
_entity_poly.pdbx_strand_id
1 'polypeptide(L)'
;MTKKIIVIFQQPLIMLLVFGLFWLSPAVISPNGWLAGYGMAHAQETKLTVRGSGLPVPRYVTLKFDEANLRAGPGREYPVLWQYRKAGLPLLVDAEFGIWRKVIDHDGTAGWMHGSVLSLRRMALVQKSMAKIHANPDETSNVIALAERLALMELQSCPKAWCRVANNDVRGWIKRHAVWGLLETESLN
;
A
#
# COMPACT_ATOMS: atom_id res chain seq x y z
N MET A 1 -9.93 16.61 21.38
CA MET A 1 -8.65 16.58 22.13
C MET A 1 -8.25 15.13 22.26
N THR A 2 -7.37 14.62 21.41
CA THR A 2 -6.97 13.21 21.38
C THR A 2 -5.48 13.13 21.69
N LYS A 3 -5.13 12.63 22.89
CA LYS A 3 -3.75 12.47 23.35
C LYS A 3 -3.05 11.40 22.50
N LYS A 4 -1.98 11.79 21.80
CA LYS A 4 -0.99 10.87 21.21
C LYS A 4 -0.11 10.32 22.34
N ILE A 5 -0.12 9.00 22.54
CA ILE A 5 0.85 8.31 23.38
C ILE A 5 2.03 7.96 22.48
N ILE A 6 3.15 8.66 22.66
CA ILE A 6 4.42 8.33 22.04
C ILE A 6 5.14 7.37 22.95
N VAL A 7 5.26 6.10 22.54
CA VAL A 7 6.13 5.12 23.21
C VAL A 7 7.50 5.21 22.55
N ILE A 8 8.44 5.81 23.28
CA ILE A 8 9.86 5.87 22.87
C ILE A 8 10.51 4.57 23.34
N PHE A 9 10.80 3.66 22.40
CA PHE A 9 11.66 2.51 22.65
C PHE A 9 13.11 2.95 22.58
N GLN A 10 13.75 3.06 23.74
CA GLN A 10 15.18 3.29 23.90
C GLN A 10 15.90 1.96 23.76
N GLN A 11 16.58 1.73 22.65
CA GLN A 11 17.43 0.56 22.45
C GLN A 11 18.81 0.82 23.07
N PRO A 12 19.33 -0.09 23.88
CA PRO A 12 20.71 0.02 24.36
C PRO A 12 21.70 -0.41 23.26
N LEU A 13 22.65 0.47 23.03
CA LEU A 13 23.79 0.23 22.14
C LEU A 13 24.72 -0.81 22.79
N ILE A 14 24.69 -2.05 22.36
CA ILE A 14 25.67 -3.08 22.73
C ILE A 14 26.78 -3.05 21.69
N MET A 15 27.89 -2.43 22.06
CA MET A 15 29.15 -2.39 21.32
C MET A 15 29.90 -3.69 21.59
N LEU A 16 29.83 -4.68 20.70
CA LEU A 16 30.69 -5.88 20.72
C LEU A 16 31.93 -5.66 19.87
N LEU A 17 33.04 -5.43 20.58
CA LEU A 17 34.39 -5.49 20.01
C LEU A 17 34.74 -6.96 19.76
N VAL A 18 34.74 -7.38 18.50
CA VAL A 18 35.27 -8.70 18.11
C VAL A 18 36.70 -8.51 17.62
N PHE A 19 37.66 -8.92 18.45
CA PHE A 19 39.08 -9.05 18.09
C PHE A 19 39.22 -10.19 17.07
N GLY A 20 39.57 -9.84 15.82
CA GLY A 20 39.89 -10.80 14.78
C GLY A 20 41.25 -11.45 15.00
N LEU A 21 41.28 -12.74 15.27
CA LEU A 21 42.49 -13.57 15.14
C LEU A 21 42.60 -14.03 13.67
N PHE A 22 43.57 -13.43 13.00
CA PHE A 22 44.01 -13.86 11.67
C PHE A 22 44.67 -15.24 11.79
N TRP A 23 44.02 -16.30 11.35
CA TRP A 23 44.64 -17.59 11.11
C TRP A 23 45.15 -17.63 9.67
N LEU A 24 46.48 -17.57 9.52
CA LEU A 24 47.17 -17.89 8.27
C LEU A 24 47.09 -19.40 8.04
N SER A 25 46.24 -19.83 7.10
CA SER A 25 46.25 -21.21 6.63
C SER A 25 47.30 -21.36 5.55
N PRO A 26 48.21 -22.35 5.63
CA PRO A 26 49.19 -22.62 4.58
C PRO A 26 48.47 -23.17 3.33
N ALA A 27 48.74 -22.58 2.17
CA ALA A 27 48.30 -23.08 0.88
C ALA A 27 48.96 -24.43 0.60
N VAL A 28 48.17 -25.49 0.56
CA VAL A 28 48.60 -26.81 0.07
C VAL A 28 48.61 -26.73 -1.46
N ILE A 29 49.81 -26.65 -2.02
CA ILE A 29 50.01 -26.73 -3.48
C ILE A 29 49.93 -28.21 -3.87
N SER A 30 48.88 -28.62 -4.55
CA SER A 30 48.75 -29.94 -5.17
C SER A 30 49.48 -29.95 -6.51
N PRO A 31 50.35 -30.96 -6.78
CA PRO A 31 51.20 -30.99 -7.99
C PRO A 31 50.46 -31.41 -9.27
N ASN A 32 49.17 -31.69 -9.22
CA ASN A 32 48.38 -32.06 -10.40
C ASN A 32 47.38 -30.92 -10.70
N GLY A 33 47.74 -30.07 -11.64
CA GLY A 33 47.07 -28.83 -12.04
C GLY A 33 45.65 -28.98 -12.61
N TRP A 34 44.74 -29.46 -11.81
CA TRP A 34 43.29 -29.34 -12.09
C TRP A 34 42.76 -28.13 -11.32
N LEU A 35 42.57 -27.04 -12.04
CA LEU A 35 41.80 -25.90 -11.52
C LEU A 35 40.36 -26.38 -11.30
N ALA A 36 40.08 -26.80 -10.08
CA ALA A 36 38.71 -26.98 -9.65
C ALA A 36 38.07 -25.59 -9.68
N GLY A 37 37.31 -25.29 -10.74
CA GLY A 37 36.47 -24.11 -10.83
C GLY A 37 35.49 -24.16 -9.68
N TYR A 38 35.66 -23.27 -8.70
CA TYR A 38 34.66 -23.01 -7.71
C TYR A 38 33.48 -22.39 -8.47
N GLY A 39 32.57 -23.25 -8.94
CA GLY A 39 31.27 -22.82 -9.41
C GLY A 39 30.61 -22.06 -8.27
N MET A 40 30.51 -20.75 -8.41
CA MET A 40 29.64 -19.97 -7.54
C MET A 40 28.23 -20.54 -7.72
N ALA A 41 27.82 -21.36 -6.75
CA ALA A 41 26.44 -21.75 -6.65
C ALA A 41 25.62 -20.43 -6.46
N HIS A 42 25.04 -19.94 -7.55
CA HIS A 42 24.02 -18.94 -7.47
C HIS A 42 22.88 -19.58 -6.69
N ALA A 43 22.78 -19.23 -5.43
CA ALA A 43 21.57 -19.49 -4.66
C ALA A 43 20.43 -18.80 -5.40
N GLN A 44 19.67 -19.57 -6.15
CA GLN A 44 18.42 -19.13 -6.74
C GLN A 44 17.50 -18.84 -5.56
N GLU A 45 17.31 -17.56 -5.24
CA GLU A 45 16.27 -17.14 -4.31
C GLU A 45 14.95 -17.69 -4.85
N THR A 46 14.53 -18.81 -4.31
CA THR A 46 13.17 -19.31 -4.50
C THR A 46 12.25 -18.31 -3.83
N LYS A 47 11.80 -17.31 -4.61
CA LYS A 47 10.76 -16.39 -4.20
C LYS A 47 9.54 -17.24 -3.86
N LEU A 48 9.32 -17.47 -2.57
CA LEU A 48 8.17 -18.21 -2.06
C LEU A 48 6.93 -17.42 -2.48
N THR A 49 6.33 -17.80 -3.61
CA THR A 49 5.12 -17.16 -4.10
C THR A 49 3.96 -17.70 -3.27
N VAL A 50 3.70 -17.06 -2.14
CA VAL A 50 2.51 -17.35 -1.36
C VAL A 50 1.33 -16.96 -2.25
N ARG A 51 0.45 -17.95 -2.55
CA ARG A 51 -0.73 -17.72 -3.38
C ARG A 51 -1.56 -16.60 -2.79
N GLY A 52 -1.62 -15.49 -3.49
CA GLY A 52 -2.50 -14.36 -3.19
C GLY A 52 -3.82 -14.44 -3.96
N SER A 53 -4.42 -13.30 -4.24
CA SER A 53 -5.66 -13.20 -5.04
C SER A 53 -5.46 -13.45 -6.54
N GLY A 54 -4.22 -13.47 -7.01
CA GLY A 54 -3.89 -13.47 -8.45
C GLY A 54 -4.03 -12.09 -9.11
N LEU A 55 -4.46 -11.08 -8.36
CA LEU A 55 -4.56 -9.70 -8.87
C LEU A 55 -3.21 -8.98 -8.73
N PRO A 56 -2.91 -8.02 -9.63
CA PRO A 56 -1.66 -7.26 -9.56
C PRO A 56 -1.58 -6.43 -8.27
N VAL A 57 -0.36 -6.21 -7.80
CA VAL A 57 -0.03 -5.26 -6.74
C VAL A 57 1.06 -4.32 -7.29
N PRO A 58 1.05 -3.02 -6.92
CA PRO A 58 0.06 -2.37 -6.07
C PRO A 58 -1.29 -2.17 -6.78
N ARG A 59 -2.36 -2.11 -5.99
CA ARG A 59 -3.70 -1.75 -6.50
C ARG A 59 -4.56 -1.14 -5.41
N TYR A 60 -5.54 -0.35 -5.80
CA TYR A 60 -6.54 0.16 -4.85
C TYR A 60 -7.72 -0.79 -4.68
N VAL A 61 -8.17 -0.88 -3.46
CA VAL A 61 -9.37 -1.59 -3.00
C VAL A 61 -10.17 -0.68 -2.08
N THR A 62 -11.33 -1.10 -1.66
CA THR A 62 -12.23 -0.31 -0.82
C THR A 62 -12.71 -1.14 0.36
N LEU A 63 -12.83 -0.53 1.54
CA LEU A 63 -13.45 -1.16 2.68
C LEU A 63 -14.90 -1.49 2.38
N LYS A 64 -15.27 -2.76 2.58
CA LYS A 64 -16.60 -3.27 2.28
C LYS A 64 -17.61 -2.96 3.38
N PHE A 65 -17.15 -2.94 4.64
CA PHE A 65 -17.99 -2.81 5.83
C PHE A 65 -17.58 -1.57 6.65
N ASP A 66 -18.49 -1.11 7.49
CA ASP A 66 -18.24 0.02 8.39
C ASP A 66 -17.22 -0.30 9.49
N GLU A 67 -17.05 -1.59 9.82
CA GLU A 67 -16.02 -2.02 10.77
C GLU A 67 -15.02 -2.97 10.13
N ALA A 68 -13.74 -2.64 10.24
CA ALA A 68 -12.64 -3.48 9.80
C ALA A 68 -11.38 -3.26 10.63
N ASN A 69 -10.74 -4.36 11.03
CA ASN A 69 -9.51 -4.33 11.82
C ASN A 69 -8.28 -4.35 10.92
N LEU A 70 -7.36 -3.43 11.16
CA LEU A 70 -6.00 -3.42 10.65
C LEU A 70 -5.10 -4.08 11.69
N ARG A 71 -4.32 -5.10 11.28
CA ARG A 71 -3.47 -5.89 12.19
C ARG A 71 -1.98 -5.69 11.87
N ALA A 72 -1.14 -5.99 12.84
CA ALA A 72 0.32 -5.92 12.70
C ALA A 72 0.88 -6.96 11.72
N GLY A 73 0.18 -8.07 11.50
CA GLY A 73 0.63 -9.17 10.64
C GLY A 73 -0.52 -9.91 9.95
N PRO A 74 -0.18 -10.83 9.03
CA PRO A 74 -1.14 -11.56 8.20
C PRO A 74 -1.74 -12.77 8.94
N GLY A 75 -2.48 -12.53 10.02
CA GLY A 75 -3.13 -13.56 10.84
C GLY A 75 -4.05 -12.94 11.89
N ARG A 76 -4.97 -13.75 12.41
CA ARG A 76 -5.88 -13.32 13.49
C ARG A 76 -5.17 -13.21 14.85
N GLU A 77 -4.08 -13.91 15.02
CA GLU A 77 -3.20 -13.92 16.18
C GLU A 77 -2.42 -12.61 16.36
N TYR A 78 -2.24 -11.86 15.26
CA TYR A 78 -1.56 -10.57 15.36
C TYR A 78 -2.45 -9.49 15.97
N PRO A 79 -1.87 -8.60 16.80
CA PRO A 79 -2.61 -7.54 17.46
C PRO A 79 -3.28 -6.60 16.46
N VAL A 80 -4.43 -6.06 16.84
CA VAL A 80 -5.12 -5.00 16.10
C VAL A 80 -4.39 -3.69 16.37
N LEU A 81 -3.91 -3.06 15.30
CA LEU A 81 -3.27 -1.74 15.32
C LEU A 81 -4.29 -0.62 15.25
N TRP A 82 -5.33 -0.81 14.42
CA TRP A 82 -6.35 0.17 14.14
C TRP A 82 -7.69 -0.48 13.80
N GLN A 83 -8.79 0.19 14.12
CA GLN A 83 -10.14 -0.20 13.67
C GLN A 83 -10.75 0.92 12.83
N TYR A 84 -11.00 0.63 11.58
CA TYR A 84 -11.75 1.54 10.70
C TYR A 84 -13.23 1.41 10.97
N ARG A 85 -13.94 2.53 10.91
CA ARG A 85 -15.39 2.61 11.19
C ARG A 85 -16.16 3.32 10.07
N LYS A 86 -15.73 3.12 8.83
CA LYS A 86 -16.39 3.73 7.67
C LYS A 86 -16.18 2.89 6.43
N ALA A 87 -17.26 2.33 5.89
CA ALA A 87 -17.24 1.69 4.59
C ALA A 87 -16.87 2.68 3.48
N GLY A 88 -16.41 2.14 2.36
CA GLY A 88 -16.06 2.95 1.20
C GLY A 88 -14.67 3.59 1.26
N LEU A 89 -13.92 3.48 2.35
CA LEU A 89 -12.56 4.01 2.40
C LEU A 89 -11.65 3.29 1.40
N PRO A 90 -10.99 4.02 0.48
CA PRO A 90 -9.99 3.43 -0.39
C PRO A 90 -8.74 3.05 0.40
N LEU A 91 -8.08 1.98 0.01
CA LEU A 91 -6.84 1.47 0.59
C LEU A 91 -5.94 0.97 -0.54
N LEU A 92 -4.65 1.23 -0.45
CA LEU A 92 -3.66 0.70 -1.37
C LEU A 92 -3.20 -0.67 -0.88
N VAL A 93 -3.42 -1.73 -1.65
CA VAL A 93 -2.81 -3.05 -1.42
C VAL A 93 -1.40 -3.02 -1.97
N ASP A 94 -0.42 -3.19 -1.09
CA ASP A 94 1.01 -3.20 -1.41
C ASP A 94 1.57 -4.62 -1.54
N ALA A 95 1.05 -5.57 -0.74
CA ALA A 95 1.45 -6.97 -0.75
C ALA A 95 0.30 -7.89 -0.37
N GLU A 96 0.47 -9.19 -0.65
CA GLU A 96 -0.48 -10.24 -0.29
C GLU A 96 0.21 -11.42 0.38
N PHE A 97 -0.46 -12.02 1.35
CA PHE A 97 -0.06 -13.27 1.98
C PHE A 97 -1.31 -14.15 2.20
N GLY A 98 -1.48 -15.18 1.38
CA GLY A 98 -2.68 -16.01 1.39
C GLY A 98 -3.96 -15.18 1.23
N ILE A 99 -4.81 -15.22 2.25
CA ILE A 99 -6.07 -14.46 2.30
C ILE A 99 -5.91 -13.05 2.88
N TRP A 100 -4.69 -12.66 3.31
CA TRP A 100 -4.39 -11.37 3.90
C TRP A 100 -3.84 -10.40 2.88
N ARG A 101 -4.15 -9.12 3.05
CA ARG A 101 -3.69 -8.00 2.22
C ARG A 101 -2.97 -7.01 3.09
N LYS A 102 -1.71 -6.69 2.75
CA LYS A 102 -1.02 -5.56 3.34
C LYS A 102 -1.57 -4.30 2.69
N VAL A 103 -2.18 -3.44 3.49
CA VAL A 103 -2.82 -2.23 3.01
C VAL A 103 -2.18 -0.99 3.62
N ILE A 104 -2.26 0.11 2.88
CA ILE A 104 -1.81 1.44 3.28
C ILE A 104 -2.99 2.39 3.08
N ASP A 105 -3.30 3.21 4.07
CA ASP A 105 -4.34 4.23 3.97
C ASP A 105 -3.80 5.58 3.50
N HIS A 106 -4.68 6.57 3.38
CA HIS A 106 -4.36 7.91 2.88
C HIS A 106 -3.44 8.72 3.79
N ASP A 107 -3.28 8.33 5.05
CA ASP A 107 -2.37 8.94 6.03
C ASP A 107 -1.05 8.17 6.14
N GLY A 108 -0.87 7.10 5.35
CA GLY A 108 0.31 6.24 5.35
C GLY A 108 0.30 5.16 6.44
N THR A 109 -0.81 4.97 7.16
CA THR A 109 -0.94 3.88 8.13
C THR A 109 -0.98 2.55 7.40
N ALA A 110 -0.03 1.66 7.72
CA ALA A 110 0.13 0.37 7.07
C ALA A 110 -0.18 -0.80 8.02
N GLY A 111 -0.73 -1.88 7.48
CA GLY A 111 -0.99 -3.11 8.21
C GLY A 111 -1.71 -4.14 7.36
N TRP A 112 -2.22 -5.18 8.00
CA TRP A 112 -2.82 -6.32 7.34
C TRP A 112 -4.31 -6.41 7.57
N MET A 113 -5.05 -6.65 6.51
CA MET A 113 -6.49 -6.89 6.54
C MET A 113 -6.84 -8.21 5.87
N HIS A 114 -7.89 -8.85 6.35
CA HIS A 114 -8.46 -10.02 5.68
C HIS A 114 -9.13 -9.59 4.37
N GLY A 115 -8.88 -10.33 3.27
CA GLY A 115 -9.42 -9.98 1.95
C GLY A 115 -10.96 -9.87 1.89
N SER A 116 -11.68 -10.60 2.76
CA SER A 116 -13.14 -10.56 2.80
C SER A 116 -13.74 -9.22 3.22
N VAL A 117 -12.97 -8.38 3.94
CA VAL A 117 -13.44 -7.04 4.34
C VAL A 117 -13.14 -5.98 3.28
N LEU A 118 -12.55 -6.39 2.15
CA LEU A 118 -12.18 -5.54 1.03
C LEU A 118 -13.05 -5.85 -0.19
N SER A 119 -13.24 -4.86 -1.04
CA SER A 119 -13.93 -4.99 -2.33
C SER A 119 -13.14 -4.29 -3.43
N LEU A 120 -13.41 -4.69 -4.68
CA LEU A 120 -12.82 -4.05 -5.87
C LEU A 120 -13.59 -2.80 -6.33
N ARG A 121 -14.65 -2.40 -5.61
CA ARG A 121 -15.34 -1.15 -5.89
C ARG A 121 -14.33 0.00 -5.83
N ARG A 122 -14.42 0.91 -6.78
CA ARG A 122 -13.46 2.00 -6.88
C ARG A 122 -14.01 3.24 -6.20
N MET A 123 -13.37 3.61 -5.12
CA MET A 123 -13.66 4.84 -4.38
C MET A 123 -12.41 5.70 -4.31
N ALA A 124 -12.61 6.99 -4.10
CA ALA A 124 -11.54 7.94 -3.86
C ALA A 124 -11.86 8.86 -2.69
N LEU A 125 -10.82 9.34 -2.04
CA LEU A 125 -10.87 10.45 -1.08
C LEU A 125 -10.39 11.73 -1.75
N VAL A 126 -11.09 12.82 -1.54
CA VAL A 126 -10.63 14.15 -1.95
C VAL A 126 -9.46 14.55 -1.06
N GLN A 127 -8.29 14.86 -1.64
CA GLN A 127 -7.08 15.23 -0.90
C GLN A 127 -7.02 16.73 -0.59
N LYS A 128 -7.48 17.55 -1.52
CA LYS A 128 -7.46 19.02 -1.40
C LYS A 128 -8.72 19.51 -0.71
N SER A 129 -8.59 20.53 0.12
CA SER A 129 -9.76 21.25 0.61
C SER A 129 -10.43 22.03 -0.52
N MET A 130 -11.75 21.97 -0.57
CA MET A 130 -12.58 22.70 -1.56
C MET A 130 -12.18 22.38 -3.01
N ALA A 131 -12.02 21.10 -3.33
CA ALA A 131 -11.76 20.66 -4.69
C ALA A 131 -12.98 20.91 -5.58
N LYS A 132 -12.76 21.53 -6.73
CA LYS A 132 -13.83 21.86 -7.68
C LYS A 132 -14.31 20.61 -8.42
N ILE A 133 -15.61 20.40 -8.46
CA ILE A 133 -16.26 19.41 -9.31
C ILE A 133 -16.89 20.15 -10.48
N HIS A 134 -16.50 19.79 -11.68
CA HIS A 134 -16.89 20.41 -12.94
C HIS A 134 -17.97 19.59 -13.64
N ALA A 135 -18.80 20.24 -14.44
CA ALA A 135 -19.80 19.57 -15.30
C ALA A 135 -19.15 18.72 -16.39
N ASN A 136 -18.04 19.18 -16.95
CA ASN A 136 -17.24 18.51 -18.01
C ASN A 136 -15.77 18.43 -17.60
N PRO A 137 -14.95 17.56 -18.23
CA PRO A 137 -13.51 17.42 -17.95
C PRO A 137 -12.69 18.57 -18.57
N ASP A 138 -13.03 19.79 -18.21
CA ASP A 138 -12.45 21.04 -18.72
C ASP A 138 -12.44 22.09 -17.60
N GLU A 139 -11.35 22.87 -17.49
CA GLU A 139 -11.21 23.94 -16.50
C GLU A 139 -12.16 25.11 -16.72
N THR A 140 -12.57 25.35 -17.95
CA THR A 140 -13.51 26.41 -18.32
C THR A 140 -14.97 26.03 -18.09
N SER A 141 -15.22 24.73 -17.86
CA SER A 141 -16.55 24.19 -17.59
C SER A 141 -17.08 24.67 -16.24
N ASN A 142 -18.40 24.78 -16.15
CA ASN A 142 -19.08 25.21 -14.94
C ASN A 142 -18.70 24.32 -13.73
N VAL A 143 -18.37 24.98 -12.62
CA VAL A 143 -18.22 24.31 -11.32
C VAL A 143 -19.59 24.05 -10.74
N ILE A 144 -19.94 22.78 -10.58
CA ILE A 144 -21.27 22.35 -10.08
C ILE A 144 -21.27 22.05 -8.59
N ALA A 145 -20.11 21.79 -7.99
CA ALA A 145 -19.96 21.57 -6.56
C ALA A 145 -18.52 21.81 -6.10
N LEU A 146 -18.36 21.98 -4.79
CA LEU A 146 -17.08 21.99 -4.10
C LEU A 146 -17.03 20.78 -3.17
N ALA A 147 -15.99 19.98 -3.27
CA ALA A 147 -15.78 18.82 -2.42
C ALA A 147 -14.80 19.15 -1.31
N GLU A 148 -15.16 18.86 -0.08
CA GLU A 148 -14.29 19.02 1.08
C GLU A 148 -13.19 17.96 1.11
N ARG A 149 -12.14 18.25 1.86
CA ARG A 149 -11.09 17.26 2.11
C ARG A 149 -11.67 16.01 2.81
N LEU A 150 -11.23 14.83 2.39
CA LEU A 150 -11.72 13.52 2.85
C LEU A 150 -13.16 13.18 2.47
N ALA A 151 -13.78 13.98 1.59
CA ALA A 151 -15.03 13.58 0.97
C ALA A 151 -14.83 12.30 0.17
N LEU A 152 -15.72 11.32 0.40
CA LEU A 152 -15.72 10.04 -0.31
C LEU A 152 -16.52 10.17 -1.60
N MET A 153 -15.90 9.76 -2.71
CA MET A 153 -16.49 9.76 -4.04
C MET A 153 -16.29 8.41 -4.70
N GLU A 154 -17.29 7.93 -5.40
CA GLU A 154 -17.15 6.77 -6.29
C GLU A 154 -16.42 7.20 -7.56
N LEU A 155 -15.37 6.45 -7.93
CA LEU A 155 -14.66 6.63 -9.19
C LEU A 155 -15.38 5.85 -10.29
N GLN A 156 -15.91 6.54 -11.28
CA GLN A 156 -16.59 5.95 -12.43
C GLN A 156 -15.65 5.74 -13.61
N SER A 157 -14.83 6.75 -13.92
CA SER A 157 -13.80 6.67 -14.94
C SER A 157 -12.70 7.69 -14.69
N CYS A 158 -11.47 7.42 -15.16
CA CYS A 158 -10.32 8.32 -15.06
C CYS A 158 -9.43 8.17 -16.29
N PRO A 159 -9.84 8.67 -17.46
CA PRO A 159 -9.11 8.41 -18.72
C PRO A 159 -7.77 9.13 -18.80
N LYS A 160 -7.62 10.31 -18.23
CA LYS A 160 -6.39 11.14 -18.27
C LYS A 160 -6.25 11.99 -17.01
N ALA A 161 -6.24 13.31 -17.18
CA ALA A 161 -6.09 14.30 -16.11
C ALA A 161 -7.36 14.53 -15.28
N TRP A 162 -8.47 13.99 -15.69
CA TRP A 162 -9.77 14.13 -15.07
C TRP A 162 -10.36 12.79 -14.68
N CYS A 163 -11.03 12.76 -13.52
CA CYS A 163 -11.79 11.61 -13.06
C CYS A 163 -13.27 11.98 -12.97
N ARG A 164 -14.12 11.12 -13.52
CA ARG A 164 -15.56 11.19 -13.29
C ARG A 164 -15.87 10.58 -11.95
N VAL A 165 -16.47 11.37 -11.09
CA VAL A 165 -16.79 10.98 -9.71
C VAL A 165 -18.27 11.16 -9.44
N ALA A 166 -18.78 10.38 -8.49
CA ALA A 166 -20.15 10.49 -8.02
C ALA A 166 -20.24 10.23 -6.52
N ASN A 167 -21.21 10.85 -5.89
CA ASN A 167 -21.78 10.47 -4.59
C ASN A 167 -23.31 10.56 -4.67
N ASN A 168 -23.99 10.55 -3.52
CA ASN A 168 -25.46 10.60 -3.49
C ASN A 168 -26.02 11.91 -4.06
N ASP A 169 -25.26 13.01 -3.94
CA ASP A 169 -25.75 14.37 -4.19
C ASP A 169 -25.24 14.95 -5.50
N VAL A 170 -24.04 14.55 -5.94
CA VAL A 170 -23.38 15.16 -7.08
C VAL A 170 -22.67 14.12 -7.96
N ARG A 171 -22.68 14.39 -9.28
CA ARG A 171 -21.92 13.66 -10.28
C ARG A 171 -21.25 14.66 -11.21
N GLY A 172 -19.92 14.51 -11.39
CA GLY A 172 -19.16 15.44 -12.22
C GLY A 172 -17.73 15.02 -12.39
N TRP A 173 -16.89 15.97 -12.75
CA TRP A 173 -15.48 15.75 -13.07
C TRP A 173 -14.59 16.50 -12.08
N ILE A 174 -13.62 15.80 -11.54
CA ILE A 174 -12.60 16.32 -10.64
C ILE A 174 -11.20 16.09 -11.22
N LYS A 175 -10.27 16.96 -10.94
CA LYS A 175 -8.86 16.75 -11.33
C LYS A 175 -8.31 15.49 -10.66
N ARG A 176 -7.62 14.65 -11.44
CA ARG A 176 -7.00 13.40 -10.96
C ARG A 176 -6.10 13.62 -9.74
N HIS A 177 -5.26 14.68 -9.77
CA HIS A 177 -4.35 14.98 -8.66
C HIS A 177 -5.05 15.50 -7.40
N ALA A 178 -6.35 15.74 -7.43
CA ALA A 178 -7.13 16.16 -6.27
C ALA A 178 -7.72 14.99 -5.48
N VAL A 179 -7.55 13.75 -5.97
CA VAL A 179 -8.10 12.53 -5.34
C VAL A 179 -7.00 11.53 -5.01
N TRP A 180 -7.22 10.77 -3.95
CA TRP A 180 -6.44 9.58 -3.56
C TRP A 180 -7.33 8.33 -3.71
N GLY A 181 -6.79 7.24 -4.19
CA GLY A 181 -7.53 6.01 -4.49
C GLY A 181 -7.30 5.52 -5.93
N LEU A 182 -6.30 6.07 -6.63
CA LEU A 182 -5.95 5.76 -8.00
C LEU A 182 -4.44 5.79 -8.18
N LEU A 183 -3.85 4.78 -8.84
CA LEU A 183 -2.44 4.80 -9.21
C LEU A 183 -2.18 5.86 -10.29
N GLU A 184 -0.99 6.46 -10.31
CA GLU A 184 -0.66 7.53 -11.27
C GLU A 184 -0.82 7.09 -12.73
N THR A 185 -0.43 5.87 -13.05
CA THR A 185 -0.50 5.30 -14.40
C THR A 185 -1.80 4.56 -14.71
N GLU A 186 -2.69 4.42 -13.71
CA GLU A 186 -3.93 3.67 -13.88
C GLU A 186 -4.95 4.45 -14.70
N SER A 187 -5.57 3.80 -15.68
CA SER A 187 -6.70 4.32 -16.43
C SER A 187 -7.94 3.51 -16.08
N LEU A 188 -9.02 4.19 -15.70
CA LEU A 188 -10.34 3.61 -15.51
C LEU A 188 -11.24 4.09 -16.64
N ASN A 189 -11.74 3.15 -17.41
CA ASN A 189 -12.68 3.38 -18.53
C ASN A 189 -14.10 3.05 -18.11
#